data_1c9919b587cfb8536e509f2655c6b27d
#
_entry.id   1c9919b587cfb8536e509f2655c6b27d
#
_cell.length_a   1.000
_cell.length_b   1.000
_cell.length_c   1.000
_cell.angle_alpha   90.00
_cell.angle_beta   90.00
_cell.angle_gamma   90.00
#
_symmetry.space_group_name_H-M   'P 1'
#
loop_
_entity.id
_entity.type
_entity.pdbx_description
1 polymer ?
#
loop_
_entity_poly.entity_id
_entity_poly.type
_entity_poly.pdbx_seq_one_letter_code
_entity_poly.pdbx_strand_id
1 'polypeptide(L)'
;MLKKLLPIVSLSLLFGCAAEPEQNLLAKQDYDGEFSHILNKADVVESNKPQDFTEFNKQAEQVVIKSPSMAKMYQPLYEKLSEWALQSGDTTALSAYGIQAAQLGGGDKKGNVLFTGYFSPVMELRHQPNATYKYPVYGKPNCGSSCPTRAEIYNGALDGQGLVLGYAPNRIDPFMMEVQGSGFVHFEDDDTLEYFAYAGKNNKAYVSIGRILIERGEVPREEMSLKAIKDWVMKNDEATVRELLEQNPSYVFFAPQADAPVTGSAGIPLLPMASVAGDRSILPMGTPILAEVPLLNKDGTWSGAHQLRLLIVLDTGGAVKQNHLDLYHGMGPRAGTEAGHYKHFGRVWKLGLENTPTQAPWALSPEKLQ
;
A
#
# COMPACT_ATOMS: atom_id res chain seq x y z
N MET A 1 -21.13 -48.70 63.57
CA MET A 1 -20.26 -48.68 62.36
C MET A 1 -20.92 -47.78 61.31
N LEU A 2 -20.50 -46.54 61.23
CA LEU A 2 -21.08 -45.54 60.30
C LEU A 2 -20.14 -45.38 59.11
N LYS A 3 -20.53 -45.80 57.92
CA LYS A 3 -19.83 -45.58 56.67
C LYS A 3 -20.17 -44.21 56.16
N LYS A 4 -19.16 -43.32 56.13
CA LYS A 4 -19.24 -41.98 55.48
C LYS A 4 -19.14 -42.18 53.97
N LEU A 5 -20.18 -41.79 53.21
CA LEU A 5 -20.10 -41.58 51.77
C LEU A 5 -19.51 -40.19 51.51
N LEU A 6 -18.43 -40.13 50.73
CA LEU A 6 -17.95 -38.90 50.12
C LEU A 6 -18.73 -38.61 48.83
N PRO A 7 -19.12 -37.38 48.53
CA PRO A 7 -19.66 -37.04 47.22
C PRO A 7 -18.51 -36.84 46.20
N ILE A 8 -18.63 -37.52 45.07
CA ILE A 8 -17.81 -37.30 43.89
C ILE A 8 -18.25 -35.99 43.24
N VAL A 9 -17.40 -34.98 43.32
CA VAL A 9 -17.58 -33.72 42.57
C VAL A 9 -17.08 -33.97 41.14
N SER A 10 -18.01 -34.11 40.19
CA SER A 10 -17.72 -34.10 38.76
C SER A 10 -17.29 -32.69 38.35
N LEU A 11 -15.99 -32.54 38.08
CA LEU A 11 -15.44 -31.34 37.48
C LEU A 11 -15.71 -31.37 35.96
N SER A 12 -16.80 -30.71 35.54
CA SER A 12 -17.11 -30.51 34.13
C SER A 12 -16.09 -29.54 33.56
N LEU A 13 -15.10 -30.05 32.84
CA LEU A 13 -14.23 -29.24 31.98
C LEU A 13 -15.07 -28.67 30.85
N LEU A 14 -15.46 -27.41 30.98
CA LEU A 14 -15.94 -26.57 29.88
C LEU A 14 -14.76 -26.33 28.96
N PHE A 15 -14.62 -27.13 27.89
CA PHE A 15 -13.87 -26.75 26.74
C PHE A 15 -14.59 -25.59 26.08
N GLY A 16 -14.21 -24.37 26.43
CA GLY A 16 -14.53 -23.21 25.64
C GLY A 16 -13.90 -23.42 24.29
N CYS A 17 -14.70 -23.43 23.22
CA CYS A 17 -14.21 -23.19 21.87
C CYS A 17 -13.60 -21.78 21.87
N ALA A 18 -12.30 -21.69 22.14
CA ALA A 18 -11.55 -20.51 21.78
C ALA A 18 -11.66 -20.43 20.25
N ALA A 19 -12.19 -19.32 19.74
CA ALA A 19 -12.07 -19.01 18.32
C ALA A 19 -10.59 -19.13 17.96
N GLU A 20 -10.28 -20.01 17.01
CA GLU A 20 -8.91 -20.15 16.54
C GLU A 20 -8.47 -18.79 16.00
N PRO A 21 -7.35 -18.25 16.47
CA PRO A 21 -6.89 -16.94 16.02
C PRO A 21 -6.59 -16.96 14.51
N GLU A 22 -6.56 -15.78 13.87
CA GLU A 22 -6.28 -15.52 12.45
C GLU A 22 -5.15 -16.36 11.83
N GLN A 23 -4.30 -16.98 12.63
CA GLN A 23 -3.23 -17.89 12.20
C GLN A 23 -3.70 -19.06 11.34
N ASN A 24 -4.94 -19.52 11.48
CA ASN A 24 -5.45 -20.66 10.68
C ASN A 24 -5.81 -20.31 9.23
N LEU A 25 -6.10 -19.05 8.94
CA LEU A 25 -6.25 -18.60 7.55
C LEU A 25 -4.89 -18.53 6.85
N LEU A 26 -3.82 -18.20 7.59
CA LEU A 26 -2.45 -18.17 7.11
C LEU A 26 -1.91 -19.60 6.85
N ALA A 27 -2.23 -20.57 7.71
CA ALA A 27 -1.81 -21.96 7.54
C ALA A 27 -2.28 -22.61 6.22
N LYS A 28 -3.43 -22.15 5.68
CA LYS A 28 -3.94 -22.62 4.39
C LYS A 28 -3.21 -22.03 3.18
N GLN A 29 -2.40 -20.99 3.39
CA GLN A 29 -1.59 -20.36 2.35
C GLN A 29 -0.11 -20.73 2.42
N ASP A 30 0.27 -21.58 3.37
CA ASP A 30 1.65 -22.06 3.51
C ASP A 30 2.05 -22.89 2.30
N TYR A 31 3.31 -22.72 1.89
CA TYR A 31 3.94 -23.46 0.81
C TYR A 31 4.97 -24.43 1.35
N ASP A 32 5.04 -25.60 0.74
CA ASP A 32 6.08 -26.60 1.05
C ASP A 32 7.44 -26.10 0.57
N GLY A 33 8.45 -26.38 1.36
CA GLY A 33 9.85 -26.08 1.05
C GLY A 33 10.47 -25.09 2.03
N GLU A 34 11.76 -25.30 2.27
CA GLU A 34 12.57 -24.41 3.11
C GLU A 34 13.60 -23.69 2.25
N PHE A 35 13.77 -22.38 2.49
CA PHE A 35 14.76 -21.56 1.81
C PHE A 35 15.77 -21.05 2.83
N SER A 36 17.05 -21.37 2.61
CA SER A 36 18.14 -20.94 3.51
C SER A 36 18.45 -19.46 3.42
N HIS A 37 18.09 -18.81 2.29
CA HIS A 37 18.37 -17.42 2.00
C HIS A 37 17.07 -16.66 1.61
N ILE A 38 17.14 -15.32 1.62
CA ILE A 38 16.04 -14.46 1.18
C ILE A 38 15.67 -14.71 -0.28
N LEU A 39 16.67 -15.02 -1.13
CA LEU A 39 16.50 -15.40 -2.53
C LEU A 39 17.25 -16.70 -2.80
N ASN A 40 16.53 -17.68 -3.35
CA ASN A 40 17.11 -18.93 -3.85
C ASN A 40 16.80 -19.10 -5.33
N LYS A 41 17.79 -19.56 -6.13
CA LYS A 41 17.52 -20.00 -7.50
C LYS A 41 16.57 -21.20 -7.41
N ALA A 42 15.44 -21.10 -8.07
CA ALA A 42 14.42 -22.13 -8.09
C ALA A 42 13.68 -22.12 -9.41
N ASP A 43 13.30 -23.29 -9.88
CA ASP A 43 12.36 -23.41 -10.99
C ASP A 43 10.97 -22.99 -10.51
N VAL A 44 10.25 -22.27 -11.36
CA VAL A 44 8.86 -21.92 -11.09
C VAL A 44 8.02 -23.15 -11.39
N VAL A 45 7.53 -23.79 -10.34
CA VAL A 45 6.69 -24.99 -10.47
C VAL A 45 5.38 -24.59 -11.16
N GLU A 46 4.95 -25.39 -12.14
CA GLU A 46 3.68 -25.23 -12.82
C GLU A 46 2.53 -25.06 -11.79
N SER A 47 1.67 -24.10 -12.05
CA SER A 47 0.56 -23.77 -11.19
C SER A 47 -0.72 -23.86 -12.02
N ASN A 48 -1.70 -24.65 -11.58
CA ASN A 48 -3.05 -24.67 -12.15
C ASN A 48 -3.85 -23.39 -11.87
N LYS A 49 -3.17 -22.30 -11.49
CA LYS A 49 -3.77 -21.05 -11.10
C LYS A 49 -3.96 -20.14 -12.30
N PRO A 50 -5.02 -19.32 -12.32
CA PRO A 50 -5.22 -18.35 -13.40
C PRO A 50 -4.00 -17.45 -13.56
N GLN A 51 -3.73 -17.04 -14.80
CA GLN A 51 -2.64 -16.13 -15.15
C GLN A 51 -3.21 -14.81 -15.63
N ASP A 52 -2.55 -13.71 -15.32
CA ASP A 52 -2.87 -12.40 -15.88
C ASP A 52 -1.58 -11.58 -16.03
N PHE A 53 -1.12 -11.42 -17.25
CA PHE A 53 0.07 -10.66 -17.62
C PHE A 53 -0.26 -9.39 -18.43
N THR A 54 -1.55 -9.04 -18.54
CA THR A 54 -2.04 -8.03 -19.47
C THR A 54 -1.46 -6.64 -19.22
N GLU A 55 -1.34 -6.23 -17.96
CA GLU A 55 -0.90 -4.87 -17.60
C GLU A 55 0.63 -4.74 -17.53
N PHE A 56 1.37 -5.86 -17.55
CA PHE A 56 2.84 -5.84 -17.43
C PHE A 56 3.49 -5.05 -18.57
N ASN A 57 3.07 -5.27 -19.83
CA ASN A 57 3.68 -4.59 -20.97
C ASN A 57 3.49 -3.08 -20.92
N LYS A 58 2.30 -2.63 -20.52
CA LYS A 58 2.02 -1.20 -20.33
C LYS A 58 2.89 -0.60 -19.23
N GLN A 59 3.06 -1.32 -18.11
CA GLN A 59 3.91 -0.87 -17.02
C GLN A 59 5.39 -0.84 -17.41
N ALA A 60 5.87 -1.85 -18.13
CA ALA A 60 7.23 -1.92 -18.65
C ALA A 60 7.52 -0.76 -19.62
N GLU A 61 6.57 -0.44 -20.50
CA GLU A 61 6.67 0.71 -21.41
C GLU A 61 6.82 2.04 -20.63
N GLN A 62 6.04 2.26 -19.56
CA GLN A 62 6.21 3.45 -18.71
C GLN A 62 7.61 3.52 -18.10
N VAL A 63 8.19 2.40 -17.67
CA VAL A 63 9.56 2.37 -17.14
C VAL A 63 10.57 2.77 -18.22
N VAL A 64 10.44 2.20 -19.43
CA VAL A 64 11.36 2.46 -20.54
C VAL A 64 11.30 3.93 -20.97
N ILE A 65 10.11 4.51 -21.08
CA ILE A 65 9.91 5.91 -21.49
C ILE A 65 10.41 6.89 -20.42
N LYS A 66 10.13 6.62 -19.14
CA LYS A 66 10.35 7.59 -18.06
C LYS A 66 11.73 7.49 -17.40
N SER A 67 12.41 6.35 -17.50
CA SER A 67 13.71 6.12 -16.85
C SER A 67 14.74 5.47 -17.77
N PRO A 68 15.58 6.26 -18.47
CA PRO A 68 16.64 5.70 -19.32
C PRO A 68 17.61 4.75 -18.59
N SER A 69 17.86 4.98 -17.30
CA SER A 69 18.73 4.12 -16.50
C SER A 69 18.11 2.74 -16.23
N MET A 70 16.82 2.71 -15.89
CA MET A 70 16.10 1.45 -15.72
C MET A 70 15.88 0.75 -17.06
N ALA A 71 15.58 1.50 -18.12
CA ALA A 71 15.48 0.97 -19.49
C ALA A 71 16.76 0.22 -19.87
N LYS A 72 17.92 0.87 -19.74
CA LYS A 72 19.22 0.23 -20.02
C LYS A 72 19.42 -1.07 -19.26
N MET A 73 18.89 -1.18 -18.04
CA MET A 73 19.08 -2.33 -17.16
C MET A 73 18.08 -3.45 -17.42
N TYR A 74 16.80 -3.11 -17.62
CA TYR A 74 15.71 -4.08 -17.57
C TYR A 74 14.97 -4.28 -18.90
N GLN A 75 15.12 -3.38 -19.87
CA GLN A 75 14.38 -3.50 -21.14
C GLN A 75 14.61 -4.86 -21.84
N PRO A 76 15.85 -5.40 -21.93
CA PRO A 76 16.03 -6.72 -22.56
C PRO A 76 15.28 -7.83 -21.82
N LEU A 77 15.16 -7.75 -20.49
CA LEU A 77 14.39 -8.71 -19.69
C LEU A 77 12.88 -8.51 -19.90
N TYR A 78 12.41 -7.26 -19.93
CA TYR A 78 10.99 -6.97 -20.20
C TYR A 78 10.55 -7.50 -21.57
N GLU A 79 11.37 -7.33 -22.61
CA GLU A 79 11.11 -7.86 -23.94
C GLU A 79 10.98 -9.39 -23.95
N LYS A 80 11.90 -10.08 -23.25
CA LYS A 80 11.85 -11.54 -23.11
C LYS A 80 10.65 -12.03 -22.29
N LEU A 81 10.27 -11.31 -21.25
CA LEU A 81 9.08 -11.60 -20.45
C LEU A 81 7.80 -11.39 -21.27
N SER A 82 7.76 -10.34 -22.09
CA SER A 82 6.64 -10.07 -22.98
C SER A 82 6.51 -11.18 -24.03
N GLU A 83 7.64 -11.59 -24.65
CA GLU A 83 7.66 -12.69 -25.61
C GLU A 83 7.16 -14.00 -24.98
N TRP A 84 7.67 -14.37 -23.82
CA TRP A 84 7.24 -15.53 -23.06
C TRP A 84 5.75 -15.50 -22.72
N ALA A 85 5.27 -14.38 -22.17
CA ALA A 85 3.88 -14.22 -21.75
C ALA A 85 2.90 -14.32 -22.95
N LEU A 86 3.27 -13.79 -24.13
CA LEU A 86 2.45 -13.82 -25.32
C LEU A 86 2.44 -15.21 -26.01
N GLN A 87 3.56 -15.94 -25.94
CA GLN A 87 3.66 -17.22 -26.66
C GLN A 87 3.10 -18.39 -25.86
N SER A 88 3.37 -18.47 -24.58
CA SER A 88 2.92 -19.59 -23.76
C SER A 88 2.46 -19.20 -22.36
N GLY A 89 3.17 -18.28 -21.68
CA GLY A 89 3.00 -18.02 -20.26
C GLY A 89 3.28 -19.23 -19.36
N ASP A 90 3.85 -20.30 -19.95
CA ASP A 90 4.19 -21.52 -19.22
C ASP A 90 5.42 -21.29 -18.35
N THR A 91 5.23 -21.40 -17.04
CA THR A 91 6.29 -21.14 -16.03
C THR A 91 7.43 -22.14 -16.12
N THR A 92 7.20 -23.35 -16.63
CA THR A 92 8.23 -24.37 -16.84
C THR A 92 9.14 -24.04 -18.02
N ALA A 93 8.70 -23.19 -18.93
CA ALA A 93 9.43 -22.79 -20.13
C ALA A 93 10.26 -21.51 -19.96
N LEU A 94 10.31 -20.87 -18.79
CA LEU A 94 11.05 -19.62 -18.56
C LEU A 94 12.51 -19.69 -19.01
N SER A 95 13.20 -20.79 -18.69
CA SER A 95 14.60 -21.01 -19.08
C SER A 95 14.81 -21.10 -20.59
N ALA A 96 13.81 -21.56 -21.37
CA ALA A 96 13.88 -21.57 -22.82
C ALA A 96 13.95 -20.17 -23.43
N TYR A 97 13.49 -19.17 -22.71
CA TYR A 97 13.59 -17.74 -23.07
C TYR A 97 14.84 -17.06 -22.45
N GLY A 98 15.71 -17.82 -21.79
CA GLY A 98 16.87 -17.28 -21.08
C GLY A 98 16.51 -16.53 -19.80
N ILE A 99 15.36 -16.81 -19.22
CA ILE A 99 14.87 -16.16 -18.00
C ILE A 99 15.18 -17.07 -16.80
N GLN A 100 15.86 -16.50 -15.80
CA GLN A 100 16.07 -17.14 -14.50
C GLN A 100 15.09 -16.60 -13.47
N ALA A 101 14.67 -17.48 -12.55
CA ALA A 101 13.84 -17.13 -11.43
C ALA A 101 14.59 -17.40 -10.11
N ALA A 102 14.48 -16.48 -9.17
CA ALA A 102 14.98 -16.66 -7.82
C ALA A 102 13.81 -16.41 -6.83
N GLN A 103 13.39 -17.46 -6.16
CA GLN A 103 12.26 -17.40 -5.23
C GLN A 103 12.65 -16.66 -3.95
N LEU A 104 11.76 -15.79 -3.46
CA LEU A 104 11.88 -15.20 -2.13
C LEU A 104 11.56 -16.26 -1.07
N GLY A 105 12.39 -16.30 -0.01
CA GLY A 105 12.24 -17.26 1.07
C GLY A 105 11.02 -17.06 1.96
N GLY A 106 10.38 -15.91 1.89
CA GLY A 106 9.30 -15.56 2.80
C GLY A 106 9.80 -15.21 4.22
N GLY A 107 8.91 -14.64 5.02
CA GLY A 107 9.23 -14.31 6.42
C GLY A 107 9.45 -15.54 7.30
N ASP A 108 8.86 -16.66 6.93
CA ASP A 108 8.93 -17.96 7.60
C ASP A 108 10.02 -18.91 7.02
N LYS A 109 10.72 -18.48 5.97
CA LYS A 109 11.68 -19.29 5.20
C LYS A 109 11.05 -20.47 4.45
N LYS A 110 9.74 -20.41 4.19
CA LYS A 110 9.00 -21.42 3.42
C LYS A 110 8.45 -20.87 2.11
N GLY A 111 8.73 -19.61 1.80
CA GLY A 111 8.27 -18.95 0.58
C GLY A 111 7.01 -18.11 0.76
N ASN A 112 6.50 -17.95 1.98
CA ASN A 112 5.33 -17.13 2.27
C ASN A 112 5.70 -15.65 2.32
N VAL A 113 5.50 -14.95 1.20
CA VAL A 113 5.68 -13.50 1.07
C VAL A 113 4.35 -12.83 1.40
N LEU A 114 4.38 -11.87 2.33
CA LEU A 114 3.20 -11.09 2.69
C LEU A 114 2.83 -10.11 1.58
N PHE A 115 1.58 -10.14 1.15
CA PHE A 115 0.96 -9.13 0.30
C PHE A 115 0.02 -8.26 1.13
N THR A 116 0.25 -6.96 1.10
CA THR A 116 -0.71 -5.93 1.48
C THR A 116 -1.12 -5.13 0.25
N GLY A 117 -2.05 -4.23 0.38
CA GLY A 117 -2.51 -3.39 -0.70
C GLY A 117 -2.46 -1.91 -0.34
N TYR A 118 -2.13 -1.07 -1.31
CA TYR A 118 -2.24 0.38 -1.18
C TYR A 118 -2.92 0.99 -2.40
N PHE A 119 -3.39 2.21 -2.25
CA PHE A 119 -4.13 2.93 -3.26
C PHE A 119 -3.87 4.43 -3.15
N SER A 120 -4.21 5.17 -4.19
CA SER A 120 -4.20 6.62 -4.15
C SER A 120 -5.61 7.12 -3.81
N PRO A 121 -5.80 7.81 -2.68
CA PRO A 121 -7.10 8.36 -2.35
C PRO A 121 -7.47 9.45 -3.35
N VAL A 122 -8.77 9.56 -3.61
CA VAL A 122 -9.36 10.67 -4.33
C VAL A 122 -10.28 11.40 -3.36
N MET A 123 -10.08 12.70 -3.23
CA MET A 123 -10.89 13.56 -2.40
C MET A 123 -11.87 14.34 -3.29
N GLU A 124 -13.14 14.41 -2.87
CA GLU A 124 -14.16 15.21 -3.56
C GLU A 124 -14.04 16.68 -3.13
N LEU A 125 -13.96 17.57 -4.09
CA LEU A 125 -13.99 19.02 -3.89
C LEU A 125 -15.01 19.70 -4.80
N ARG A 126 -15.21 21.00 -4.58
CA ARG A 126 -15.83 21.94 -5.50
C ARG A 126 -15.01 23.22 -5.58
N HIS A 127 -15.00 23.86 -6.73
CA HIS A 127 -14.33 25.16 -6.90
C HIS A 127 -15.01 26.28 -6.11
N GLN A 128 -16.34 26.18 -5.96
CA GLN A 128 -17.12 27.16 -5.21
C GLN A 128 -17.81 26.52 -4.02
N PRO A 129 -17.87 27.20 -2.87
CA PRO A 129 -18.50 26.66 -1.68
C PRO A 129 -20.03 26.59 -1.84
N ASN A 130 -20.63 25.63 -1.14
CA ASN A 130 -22.06 25.51 -0.96
C ASN A 130 -22.40 24.99 0.45
N ALA A 131 -23.65 24.59 0.70
CA ALA A 131 -24.06 24.10 2.02
C ALA A 131 -23.32 22.84 2.47
N THR A 132 -22.88 21.98 1.54
CA THR A 132 -22.16 20.74 1.79
C THR A 132 -20.66 20.97 1.71
N TYR A 133 -20.18 21.52 0.61
CA TYR A 133 -18.76 21.76 0.34
C TYR A 133 -18.36 23.14 0.89
N LYS A 134 -17.91 23.19 2.12
CA LYS A 134 -17.66 24.47 2.83
C LYS A 134 -16.28 24.55 3.51
N TYR A 135 -15.50 23.49 3.46
CA TYR A 135 -14.20 23.42 4.13
C TYR A 135 -13.07 23.66 3.12
N PRO A 136 -12.38 24.82 3.20
CA PRO A 136 -11.37 25.19 2.21
C PRO A 136 -10.12 24.32 2.33
N VAL A 137 -9.56 23.97 1.18
CA VAL A 137 -8.23 23.37 0.99
C VAL A 137 -7.32 24.43 0.41
N TYR A 138 -6.11 24.57 0.94
CA TYR A 138 -5.28 25.72 0.66
C TYR A 138 -3.99 25.37 -0.10
N GLY A 139 -3.62 26.25 -1.01
CA GLY A 139 -2.27 26.42 -1.53
C GLY A 139 -1.32 27.00 -0.49
N LYS A 140 -0.03 26.94 -0.77
CA LYS A 140 1.01 27.37 0.18
C LYS A 140 1.06 28.89 0.34
N PRO A 141 0.87 29.40 1.58
CA PRO A 141 1.05 30.82 1.86
C PRO A 141 2.54 31.19 1.91
N ASN A 142 2.83 32.48 1.70
CA ASN A 142 4.17 33.03 1.89
C ASN A 142 4.34 33.50 3.35
N CYS A 143 4.51 32.56 4.27
CA CYS A 143 4.51 32.82 5.73
C CYS A 143 5.83 32.46 6.43
N GLY A 144 6.76 31.77 5.78
CA GLY A 144 8.05 31.38 6.37
C GLY A 144 7.92 30.63 7.71
N SER A 145 8.56 31.16 8.74
CA SER A 145 8.48 30.62 10.12
C SER A 145 7.22 31.03 10.87
N SER A 146 6.50 32.04 10.40
CA SER A 146 5.27 32.58 11.01
C SER A 146 3.99 31.96 10.43
N CYS A 147 4.07 30.84 9.77
CA CYS A 147 2.91 30.12 9.29
C CYS A 147 1.93 29.79 10.43
N PRO A 148 0.62 30.02 10.23
CA PRO A 148 -0.40 29.74 11.24
C PRO A 148 -0.51 28.23 11.53
N THR A 149 -0.96 27.92 12.74
CA THR A 149 -1.35 26.58 13.16
C THR A 149 -2.64 26.15 12.47
N ARG A 150 -2.97 24.84 12.53
CA ARG A 150 -4.26 24.33 12.03
C ARG A 150 -5.46 25.08 12.65
N ALA A 151 -5.47 25.29 13.96
CA ALA A 151 -6.55 25.99 14.64
C ALA A 151 -6.70 27.44 14.12
N GLU A 152 -5.61 28.17 13.92
CA GLU A 152 -5.64 29.52 13.34
C GLU A 152 -6.14 29.50 11.88
N ILE A 153 -5.72 28.51 11.07
CA ILE A 153 -6.22 28.33 9.71
C ILE A 153 -7.72 28.04 9.71
N TYR A 154 -8.19 27.16 10.58
CA TYR A 154 -9.62 26.85 10.73
C TYR A 154 -10.43 28.06 11.25
N ASN A 155 -9.79 29.03 11.88
CA ASN A 155 -10.36 30.32 12.30
C ASN A 155 -10.18 31.44 11.26
N GLY A 156 -9.78 31.10 10.01
CA GLY A 156 -9.75 32.04 8.92
C GLY A 156 -8.42 32.81 8.73
N ALA A 157 -7.31 32.36 9.34
CA ALA A 157 -6.02 33.05 9.20
C ALA A 157 -5.53 33.17 7.74
N LEU A 158 -6.07 32.39 6.80
CA LEU A 158 -5.74 32.42 5.38
C LEU A 158 -6.85 33.03 4.50
N ASP A 159 -7.95 33.48 5.09
CA ASP A 159 -9.08 34.03 4.34
C ASP A 159 -8.68 35.29 3.58
N GLY A 160 -9.23 35.46 2.38
CA GLY A 160 -8.98 36.61 1.54
C GLY A 160 -7.60 36.66 0.87
N GLN A 161 -6.74 35.67 1.09
CA GLN A 161 -5.38 35.66 0.50
C GLN A 161 -5.32 35.01 -0.91
N GLY A 162 -6.48 34.56 -1.45
CA GLY A 162 -6.52 33.92 -2.77
C GLY A 162 -5.85 32.54 -2.84
N LEU A 163 -5.74 31.86 -1.70
CA LEU A 163 -5.03 30.59 -1.57
C LEU A 163 -5.95 29.37 -1.62
N VAL A 164 -7.27 29.55 -1.65
CA VAL A 164 -8.22 28.44 -1.69
C VAL A 164 -8.14 27.74 -3.05
N LEU A 165 -7.90 26.44 -3.02
CA LEU A 165 -7.82 25.56 -4.19
C LEU A 165 -9.18 24.91 -4.48
N GLY A 166 -9.99 24.72 -3.46
CA GLY A 166 -11.32 24.14 -3.52
C GLY A 166 -11.91 23.94 -2.13
N TYR A 167 -13.13 23.45 -2.08
CA TYR A 167 -13.89 23.24 -0.84
C TYR A 167 -14.29 21.79 -0.70
N ALA A 168 -13.96 21.17 0.44
CA ALA A 168 -14.31 19.80 0.78
C ALA A 168 -15.66 19.70 1.51
N PRO A 169 -16.35 18.53 1.46
CA PRO A 169 -17.59 18.32 2.18
C PRO A 169 -17.40 18.06 3.67
N ASN A 170 -16.20 17.75 4.10
CA ASN A 170 -15.84 17.48 5.50
C ASN A 170 -14.38 17.87 5.75
N ARG A 171 -13.96 17.89 7.02
CA ARG A 171 -12.57 18.24 7.41
C ARG A 171 -11.62 17.04 7.41
N ILE A 172 -12.16 15.82 7.47
CA ILE A 172 -11.31 14.63 7.65
C ILE A 172 -10.61 14.22 6.34
N ASP A 173 -11.26 14.35 5.21
CA ASP A 173 -10.64 13.95 3.93
C ASP A 173 -9.44 14.84 3.56
N PRO A 174 -9.50 16.20 3.64
CA PRO A 174 -8.32 17.05 3.54
C PRO A 174 -7.24 16.69 4.55
N PHE A 175 -7.61 16.49 5.82
CA PHE A 175 -6.66 16.09 6.85
C PHE A 175 -5.94 14.78 6.51
N MET A 176 -6.66 13.78 5.99
CA MET A 176 -6.04 12.52 5.59
C MET A 176 -5.11 12.71 4.39
N MET A 177 -5.46 13.54 3.42
CA MET A 177 -4.58 13.88 2.30
C MET A 177 -3.33 14.64 2.77
N GLU A 178 -3.47 15.53 3.75
CA GLU A 178 -2.33 16.21 4.38
C GLU A 178 -1.36 15.24 5.08
N VAL A 179 -1.88 14.21 5.75
CA VAL A 179 -1.05 13.15 6.38
C VAL A 179 -0.27 12.37 5.33
N GLN A 180 -0.86 12.13 4.17
CA GLN A 180 -0.19 11.46 3.04
C GLN A 180 0.75 12.39 2.27
N GLY A 181 0.53 13.69 2.33
CA GLY A 181 1.33 14.72 1.70
C GLY A 181 0.92 15.06 0.27
N SER A 182 0.11 14.26 -0.39
CA SER A 182 -0.43 14.49 -1.74
C SER A 182 -1.64 13.60 -1.98
N GLY A 183 -2.39 13.86 -3.04
CA GLY A 183 -3.52 13.01 -3.42
C GLY A 183 -4.20 13.50 -4.68
N PHE A 184 -5.19 12.75 -5.14
CA PHE A 184 -6.05 13.15 -6.23
C PHE A 184 -7.29 13.84 -5.70
N VAL A 185 -7.77 14.80 -6.47
CA VAL A 185 -8.96 15.58 -6.20
C VAL A 185 -9.87 15.48 -7.41
N HIS A 186 -11.11 15.09 -7.18
CA HIS A 186 -12.18 15.16 -8.16
C HIS A 186 -13.06 16.36 -7.85
N PHE A 187 -13.18 17.26 -8.81
CA PHE A 187 -14.07 18.41 -8.70
C PHE A 187 -15.47 18.03 -9.21
N GLU A 188 -16.44 17.95 -8.28
CA GLU A 188 -17.82 17.51 -8.56
C GLU A 188 -18.56 18.48 -9.45
N ASP A 189 -18.18 19.76 -9.49
CA ASP A 189 -18.85 20.81 -10.23
C ASP A 189 -18.47 20.88 -11.74
N ASP A 190 -17.37 20.26 -12.15
CA ASP A 190 -16.96 20.20 -13.56
C ASP A 190 -16.41 18.84 -14.01
N ASP A 191 -16.49 17.82 -13.12
CA ASP A 191 -16.05 16.44 -13.36
C ASP A 191 -14.55 16.33 -13.71
N THR A 192 -13.73 17.28 -13.22
CA THR A 192 -12.29 17.24 -13.46
C THR A 192 -11.54 16.50 -12.35
N LEU A 193 -10.46 15.80 -12.74
CA LEU A 193 -9.56 15.11 -11.84
C LEU A 193 -8.19 15.79 -11.86
N GLU A 194 -7.72 16.25 -10.70
CA GLU A 194 -6.43 16.89 -10.56
C GLU A 194 -5.57 16.19 -9.51
N TYR A 195 -4.26 16.22 -9.69
CA TYR A 195 -3.31 15.81 -8.67
C TYR A 195 -2.91 17.01 -7.82
N PHE A 196 -3.12 16.93 -6.52
CA PHE A 196 -2.64 17.91 -5.56
C PHE A 196 -1.30 17.46 -4.98
N ALA A 197 -0.22 18.02 -5.54
CA ALA A 197 1.14 17.74 -5.08
C ALA A 197 1.45 18.46 -3.78
N TYR A 198 2.36 17.90 -2.97
CA TYR A 198 2.88 18.56 -1.79
C TYR A 198 3.58 19.88 -2.13
N ALA A 199 3.09 20.99 -1.61
CA ALA A 199 3.68 22.32 -1.80
C ALA A 199 4.46 22.81 -0.57
N GLY A 200 4.31 22.15 0.56
CA GLY A 200 4.99 22.48 1.82
C GLY A 200 4.07 22.33 3.03
N LYS A 201 4.62 22.65 4.19
CA LYS A 201 3.88 22.62 5.47
C LYS A 201 4.11 23.89 6.27
N ASN A 202 3.28 24.08 7.30
CA ASN A 202 3.38 25.24 8.22
C ASN A 202 4.53 25.15 9.25
N ASN A 203 5.38 24.12 9.17
CA ASN A 203 6.51 23.87 10.08
C ASN A 203 6.16 23.72 11.57
N LYS A 204 4.89 23.41 11.88
CA LYS A 204 4.51 23.01 13.23
C LYS A 204 4.71 21.50 13.43
N ALA A 205 4.86 21.08 14.69
CA ALA A 205 5.02 19.67 15.04
C ALA A 205 3.77 18.87 14.68
N TYR A 206 3.97 17.67 14.13
CA TYR A 206 2.88 16.74 13.88
C TYR A 206 2.46 16.02 15.15
N VAL A 207 1.17 15.99 15.43
CA VAL A 207 0.55 15.23 16.52
C VAL A 207 -0.46 14.24 15.93
N SER A 208 -0.29 12.96 16.25
CA SER A 208 -1.18 11.91 15.74
C SER A 208 -2.55 11.95 16.42
N ILE A 209 -3.61 12.22 15.65
CA ILE A 209 -4.99 12.16 16.17
C ILE A 209 -5.40 10.75 16.57
N GLY A 210 -4.89 9.71 15.87
CA GLY A 210 -5.12 8.32 16.26
C GLY A 210 -4.55 8.00 17.65
N ARG A 211 -3.36 8.54 17.97
CA ARG A 211 -2.81 8.42 19.32
C ARG A 211 -3.70 9.09 20.36
N ILE A 212 -4.22 10.29 20.05
CA ILE A 212 -5.11 11.02 20.97
C ILE A 212 -6.38 10.21 21.23
N LEU A 213 -6.99 9.61 20.20
CA LEU A 213 -8.18 8.77 20.38
C LEU A 213 -7.91 7.54 21.27
N ILE A 214 -6.71 6.93 21.14
CA ILE A 214 -6.29 5.84 22.02
C ILE A 214 -6.11 6.34 23.47
N GLU A 215 -5.43 7.46 23.66
CA GLU A 215 -5.18 8.07 24.97
C GLU A 215 -6.47 8.50 25.67
N ARG A 216 -7.50 8.91 24.90
CA ARG A 216 -8.86 9.21 25.39
C ARG A 216 -9.71 7.97 25.68
N GLY A 217 -9.24 6.79 25.28
CA GLY A 217 -10.01 5.53 25.40
C GLY A 217 -11.20 5.43 24.43
N GLU A 218 -11.23 6.25 23.40
CA GLU A 218 -12.32 6.31 22.42
C GLU A 218 -12.19 5.28 21.29
N VAL A 219 -10.96 4.84 21.02
CA VAL A 219 -10.65 3.75 20.08
C VAL A 219 -9.57 2.85 20.72
N PRO A 220 -9.82 1.54 20.85
CA PRO A 220 -8.81 0.60 21.33
C PRO A 220 -7.56 0.62 20.46
N ARG A 221 -6.39 0.44 21.06
CA ARG A 221 -5.10 0.46 20.34
C ARG A 221 -5.05 -0.60 19.24
N GLU A 222 -5.56 -1.78 19.50
CA GLU A 222 -5.62 -2.93 18.60
C GLU A 222 -6.54 -2.72 17.40
N GLU A 223 -7.54 -1.85 17.54
CA GLU A 223 -8.51 -1.51 16.49
C GLU A 223 -8.12 -0.25 15.70
N MET A 224 -7.06 0.46 16.14
CA MET A 224 -6.69 1.74 15.52
C MET A 224 -6.27 1.57 14.06
N SER A 225 -7.02 2.23 13.19
CA SER A 225 -6.85 2.24 11.74
C SER A 225 -7.42 3.53 11.14
N LEU A 226 -7.13 3.80 9.86
CA LEU A 226 -7.78 4.92 9.14
C LEU A 226 -9.30 4.76 9.12
N LYS A 227 -9.78 3.51 8.99
CA LYS A 227 -11.21 3.22 9.05
C LYS A 227 -11.79 3.57 10.43
N ALA A 228 -11.14 3.16 11.51
CA ALA A 228 -11.59 3.46 12.87
C ALA A 228 -11.67 4.97 13.13
N ILE A 229 -10.71 5.75 12.62
CA ILE A 229 -10.74 7.22 12.70
C ILE A 229 -11.93 7.78 11.90
N LYS A 230 -12.16 7.31 10.68
CA LYS A 230 -13.33 7.74 9.87
C LYS A 230 -14.64 7.36 10.51
N ASP A 231 -14.76 6.16 11.05
CA ASP A 231 -15.94 5.70 11.78
C ASP A 231 -16.22 6.55 13.03
N TRP A 232 -15.16 6.95 13.76
CA TRP A 232 -15.27 7.86 14.89
C TRP A 232 -15.76 9.24 14.44
N VAL A 233 -15.20 9.80 13.36
CA VAL A 233 -15.64 11.08 12.79
C VAL A 233 -17.11 11.06 12.38
N MET A 234 -17.59 9.96 11.79
CA MET A 234 -19.00 9.85 11.39
C MET A 234 -19.97 9.77 12.59
N LYS A 235 -19.50 9.39 13.76
CA LYS A 235 -20.31 9.28 14.99
C LYS A 235 -20.35 10.56 15.81
N ASN A 236 -19.49 11.52 15.51
CA ASN A 236 -19.32 12.74 16.28
C ASN A 236 -19.75 13.98 15.48
N ASP A 237 -20.15 15.03 16.17
CA ASP A 237 -20.50 16.31 15.56
C ASP A 237 -19.27 17.08 15.03
N GLU A 238 -19.53 18.11 14.21
CA GLU A 238 -18.47 18.92 13.59
C GLU A 238 -17.55 19.60 14.62
N ALA A 239 -18.11 20.06 15.74
CA ALA A 239 -17.33 20.76 16.75
C ALA A 239 -16.34 19.81 17.47
N THR A 240 -16.79 18.61 17.79
CA THR A 240 -15.97 17.54 18.38
C THR A 240 -14.89 17.07 17.41
N VAL A 241 -15.25 16.86 16.14
CA VAL A 241 -14.27 16.50 15.09
C VAL A 241 -13.23 17.59 14.91
N ARG A 242 -13.66 18.85 14.83
CA ARG A 242 -12.77 20.00 14.70
C ARG A 242 -11.81 20.09 15.88
N GLU A 243 -12.30 19.94 17.10
CA GLU A 243 -11.47 19.95 18.32
C GLU A 243 -10.36 18.89 18.26
N LEU A 244 -10.69 17.66 17.85
CA LEU A 244 -9.72 16.59 17.67
C LEU A 244 -8.65 16.95 16.62
N LEU A 245 -9.07 17.45 15.45
CA LEU A 245 -8.14 17.80 14.37
C LEU A 245 -7.21 18.95 14.76
N GLU A 246 -7.70 19.93 15.53
CA GLU A 246 -6.91 21.08 16.03
C GLU A 246 -5.82 20.68 17.02
N GLN A 247 -5.90 19.48 17.66
CA GLN A 247 -4.79 18.94 18.47
C GLN A 247 -3.52 18.69 17.64
N ASN A 248 -3.66 18.52 16.33
CA ASN A 248 -2.53 18.49 15.42
C ASN A 248 -2.28 19.89 14.82
N PRO A 249 -1.31 20.67 15.33
CA PRO A 249 -1.04 22.02 14.83
C PRO A 249 -0.40 22.02 13.42
N SER A 250 0.11 20.88 12.95
CA SER A 250 0.69 20.73 11.60
C SER A 250 -0.38 20.86 10.52
N TYR A 251 -0.05 21.55 9.44
CA TYR A 251 -0.89 21.71 8.24
C TYR A 251 -0.04 21.57 6.98
N VAL A 252 -0.53 20.84 5.99
CA VAL A 252 0.12 20.67 4.69
C VAL A 252 -0.64 21.46 3.64
N PHE A 253 0.10 22.11 2.75
CA PHE A 253 -0.40 22.89 1.63
C PHE A 253 -0.13 22.16 0.32
N PHE A 254 -0.98 22.40 -0.67
CA PHE A 254 -0.95 21.70 -1.95
C PHE A 254 -0.71 22.63 -3.14
N ALA A 255 -0.27 22.05 -4.25
CA ALA A 255 -0.22 22.69 -5.55
C ALA A 255 -0.90 21.78 -6.58
N PRO A 256 -1.98 22.27 -7.25
CA PRO A 256 -2.63 21.52 -8.31
C PRO A 256 -1.68 21.24 -9.46
N GLN A 257 -1.74 20.05 -10.03
CA GLN A 257 -1.02 19.63 -11.22
C GLN A 257 -2.00 18.90 -12.13
N ALA A 258 -2.35 19.51 -13.24
CA ALA A 258 -3.18 18.88 -14.24
C ALA A 258 -2.46 17.68 -14.87
N ASP A 259 -3.21 16.64 -15.21
CA ASP A 259 -2.75 15.46 -15.94
C ASP A 259 -1.52 14.72 -15.34
N ALA A 260 -1.25 14.91 -14.07
CA ALA A 260 -0.16 14.20 -13.41
C ALA A 260 -0.59 12.76 -13.08
N PRO A 261 0.16 11.73 -13.54
CA PRO A 261 -0.12 10.36 -13.16
C PRO A 261 0.28 10.12 -11.70
N VAL A 262 -0.34 9.12 -11.06
CA VAL A 262 0.19 8.58 -9.80
C VAL A 262 1.57 8.01 -10.04
N THR A 263 2.56 8.46 -9.28
CA THR A 263 3.93 7.95 -9.38
C THR A 263 4.37 7.33 -8.07
N GLY A 264 5.09 6.20 -8.15
CA GLY A 264 5.82 5.64 -7.01
C GLY A 264 7.14 6.38 -6.74
N SER A 265 7.87 5.93 -5.74
CA SER A 265 9.18 6.48 -5.35
C SER A 265 10.26 6.33 -6.44
N ALA A 266 10.02 5.51 -7.47
CA ALA A 266 10.82 5.43 -8.68
C ALA A 266 10.61 6.62 -9.64
N GLY A 267 9.62 7.48 -9.40
CA GLY A 267 9.22 8.56 -10.33
C GLY A 267 8.53 8.05 -11.60
N ILE A 268 8.07 6.82 -11.61
CA ILE A 268 7.41 6.16 -12.74
C ILE A 268 5.89 6.10 -12.47
N PRO A 269 5.03 6.37 -13.47
CA PRO A 269 3.60 6.15 -13.36
C PRO A 269 3.27 4.72 -12.92
N LEU A 270 2.40 4.59 -11.93
CA LEU A 270 1.97 3.29 -11.39
C LEU A 270 0.69 2.84 -12.10
N LEU A 271 0.68 1.59 -12.54
CA LEU A 271 -0.53 0.94 -13.03
C LEU A 271 -1.06 -0.04 -11.97
N PRO A 272 -2.39 -0.06 -11.75
CA PRO A 272 -3.00 -0.99 -10.82
C PRO A 272 -2.69 -2.44 -11.16
N MET A 273 -2.42 -3.26 -10.15
CA MET A 273 -2.16 -4.70 -10.29
C MET A 273 -0.96 -5.06 -11.20
N ALA A 274 -0.11 -4.07 -11.54
CA ALA A 274 1.14 -4.25 -12.30
C ALA A 274 2.35 -3.61 -11.58
N SER A 275 2.08 -2.70 -10.64
CA SER A 275 3.10 -2.03 -9.83
C SER A 275 3.03 -2.50 -8.39
N VAL A 276 4.19 -2.60 -7.76
CA VAL A 276 4.31 -3.03 -6.37
C VAL A 276 5.40 -2.24 -5.64
N ALA A 277 5.16 -1.95 -4.36
CA ALA A 277 6.20 -1.49 -3.46
C ALA A 277 6.95 -2.69 -2.86
N GLY A 278 8.27 -2.57 -2.75
CA GLY A 278 9.13 -3.62 -2.22
C GLY A 278 10.36 -3.08 -1.50
N ASP A 279 11.11 -3.98 -0.89
CA ASP A 279 12.40 -3.65 -0.27
C ASP A 279 13.49 -3.52 -1.33
N ARG A 280 14.00 -2.31 -1.53
CA ARG A 280 15.04 -1.99 -2.53
C ARG A 280 16.34 -2.76 -2.33
N SER A 281 16.63 -3.23 -1.13
CA SER A 281 17.84 -4.02 -0.84
C SER A 281 17.78 -5.42 -1.46
N ILE A 282 16.55 -5.94 -1.68
CA ILE A 282 16.30 -7.27 -2.25
C ILE A 282 15.81 -7.15 -3.69
N LEU A 283 14.87 -6.23 -3.91
CA LEU A 283 14.20 -5.98 -5.18
C LEU A 283 14.44 -4.52 -5.61
N PRO A 284 15.55 -4.21 -6.28
CA PRO A 284 15.83 -2.89 -6.79
C PRO A 284 14.71 -2.36 -7.69
N MET A 285 14.56 -1.03 -7.77
CA MET A 285 13.56 -0.40 -8.63
C MET A 285 13.70 -0.82 -10.09
N GLY A 286 12.58 -1.12 -10.72
CA GLY A 286 12.51 -1.68 -12.07
C GLY A 286 12.59 -3.20 -12.12
N THR A 287 12.86 -3.88 -11.01
CA THR A 287 12.92 -5.35 -11.00
C THR A 287 11.56 -5.95 -11.37
N PRO A 288 11.47 -6.78 -12.43
CA PRO A 288 10.29 -7.56 -12.68
C PRO A 288 10.26 -8.77 -11.76
N ILE A 289 9.07 -9.08 -11.28
CA ILE A 289 8.80 -10.26 -10.46
C ILE A 289 7.62 -11.05 -11.02
N LEU A 290 7.67 -12.36 -10.88
CA LEU A 290 6.53 -13.24 -11.05
C LEU A 290 5.95 -13.50 -9.65
N ALA A 291 4.66 -13.32 -9.47
CA ALA A 291 4.03 -13.39 -8.17
C ALA A 291 2.71 -14.16 -8.20
N GLU A 292 2.53 -15.05 -7.24
CA GLU A 292 1.23 -15.64 -6.94
C GLU A 292 0.44 -14.69 -6.04
N VAL A 293 -0.31 -13.79 -6.67
CA VAL A 293 -1.14 -12.81 -5.95
C VAL A 293 -2.40 -13.49 -5.43
N PRO A 294 -2.70 -13.42 -4.12
CA PRO A 294 -3.90 -14.03 -3.55
C PRO A 294 -5.18 -13.47 -4.19
N LEU A 295 -6.09 -14.36 -4.59
CA LEU A 295 -7.43 -13.97 -5.02
C LEU A 295 -8.37 -13.95 -3.81
N LEU A 296 -9.06 -12.82 -3.65
CA LEU A 296 -9.94 -12.60 -2.50
C LEU A 296 -11.41 -12.68 -2.91
N ASN A 297 -12.23 -13.13 -1.98
CA ASN A 297 -13.68 -13.01 -2.03
C ASN A 297 -14.08 -11.55 -1.80
N LYS A 298 -15.35 -11.22 -2.01
CA LYS A 298 -15.87 -9.85 -1.82
C LYS A 298 -15.77 -9.35 -0.38
N ASP A 299 -15.71 -10.25 0.59
CA ASP A 299 -15.57 -9.94 2.01
C ASP A 299 -14.11 -9.81 2.47
N GLY A 300 -13.14 -9.95 1.56
CA GLY A 300 -11.72 -9.87 1.83
C GLY A 300 -11.09 -11.17 2.29
N THR A 301 -11.84 -12.25 2.42
CA THR A 301 -11.29 -13.57 2.73
C THR A 301 -10.59 -14.18 1.52
N TRP A 302 -9.56 -14.99 1.76
CA TRP A 302 -8.88 -15.69 0.66
C TRP A 302 -9.81 -16.74 0.02
N SER A 303 -9.87 -16.74 -1.32
CA SER A 303 -10.72 -17.65 -2.10
C SER A 303 -10.20 -19.09 -2.19
N GLY A 304 -9.00 -19.36 -1.67
CA GLY A 304 -8.30 -20.64 -1.86
C GLY A 304 -7.42 -20.68 -3.12
N ALA A 305 -7.40 -19.61 -3.91
CA ALA A 305 -6.65 -19.53 -5.16
C ALA A 305 -5.72 -18.31 -5.20
N HIS A 306 -4.74 -18.38 -6.09
CA HIS A 306 -3.85 -17.26 -6.43
C HIS A 306 -3.93 -17.00 -7.93
N GLN A 307 -3.68 -15.77 -8.31
CA GLN A 307 -3.48 -15.38 -9.70
C GLN A 307 -2.00 -15.15 -9.95
N LEU A 308 -1.44 -15.80 -10.95
CA LEU A 308 -0.05 -15.58 -11.35
C LEU A 308 0.04 -14.27 -12.13
N ARG A 309 0.84 -13.31 -11.65
CA ARG A 309 1.02 -11.98 -12.24
C ARG A 309 2.48 -11.64 -12.46
N LEU A 310 2.75 -10.91 -13.53
CA LEU A 310 4.00 -10.17 -13.70
C LEU A 310 3.82 -8.76 -13.12
N LEU A 311 4.67 -8.40 -12.17
CA LEU A 311 4.66 -7.09 -11.50
C LEU A 311 6.04 -6.43 -11.64
N ILE A 312 6.09 -5.11 -11.57
CA ILE A 312 7.36 -4.35 -11.53
C ILE A 312 7.45 -3.59 -10.21
N VAL A 313 8.60 -3.69 -9.55
CA VAL A 313 8.86 -2.97 -8.30
C VAL A 313 9.20 -1.52 -8.61
N LEU A 314 8.27 -0.60 -8.30
CA LEU A 314 8.37 0.82 -8.65
C LEU A 314 8.15 1.74 -7.45
N ASP A 315 7.90 1.17 -6.28
CA ASP A 315 7.65 1.95 -5.08
C ASP A 315 8.30 1.34 -3.83
N THR A 316 8.29 2.08 -2.74
CA THR A 316 8.78 1.66 -1.42
C THR A 316 7.83 2.13 -0.33
N GLY A 317 7.72 1.35 0.73
CA GLY A 317 7.01 1.75 1.94
C GLY A 317 7.89 1.67 3.19
N GLY A 318 7.63 2.52 4.17
CA GLY A 318 8.36 2.50 5.44
C GLY A 318 8.27 1.15 6.16
N ALA A 319 7.12 0.49 6.07
CA ALA A 319 6.84 -0.83 6.63
C ALA A 319 7.09 -1.98 5.65
N VAL A 320 7.33 -1.70 4.35
CA VAL A 320 7.55 -2.71 3.31
C VAL A 320 9.01 -3.12 3.33
N LYS A 321 9.31 -4.20 4.02
CA LYS A 321 10.69 -4.69 4.24
C LYS A 321 10.81 -6.19 3.96
N GLN A 322 11.97 -6.60 3.47
CA GLN A 322 12.31 -7.99 3.21
C GLN A 322 11.26 -8.73 2.35
N ASN A 323 10.56 -9.68 2.95
CA ASN A 323 9.57 -10.54 2.29
C ASN A 323 8.13 -9.98 2.40
N HIS A 324 7.99 -8.67 2.24
CA HIS A 324 6.72 -7.97 2.22
C HIS A 324 6.61 -7.17 0.92
N LEU A 325 5.51 -7.31 0.23
CA LEU A 325 5.16 -6.55 -0.96
C LEU A 325 3.85 -5.83 -0.73
N ASP A 326 3.75 -4.58 -1.20
CA ASP A 326 2.54 -3.78 -1.12
C ASP A 326 2.03 -3.50 -2.54
N LEU A 327 0.88 -4.07 -2.89
CA LEU A 327 0.35 -4.09 -4.25
C LEU A 327 -0.47 -2.83 -4.51
N TYR A 328 -0.18 -2.13 -5.61
CA TYR A 328 -0.93 -0.95 -6.00
C TYR A 328 -2.28 -1.32 -6.63
N HIS A 329 -3.37 -0.83 -6.03
CA HIS A 329 -4.76 -1.12 -6.45
C HIS A 329 -5.38 -0.03 -7.32
N GLY A 330 -4.71 1.11 -7.51
CA GLY A 330 -5.25 2.23 -8.28
C GLY A 330 -5.76 3.37 -7.41
N MET A 331 -6.78 4.09 -7.89
CA MET A 331 -7.29 5.30 -7.26
C MET A 331 -8.72 5.16 -6.75
N GLY A 332 -9.05 5.96 -5.76
CA GLY A 332 -10.39 6.19 -5.29
C GLY A 332 -10.94 5.14 -4.33
N PRO A 333 -12.22 5.27 -3.93
CA PRO A 333 -12.81 4.49 -2.85
C PRO A 333 -12.84 2.97 -3.11
N ARG A 334 -13.10 2.57 -4.36
CA ARG A 334 -13.10 1.16 -4.76
C ARG A 334 -11.73 0.53 -4.58
N ALA A 335 -10.69 1.18 -5.11
CA ALA A 335 -9.30 0.73 -4.93
C ALA A 335 -8.91 0.67 -3.45
N GLY A 336 -9.38 1.63 -2.64
CA GLY A 336 -9.17 1.64 -1.20
C GLY A 336 -9.83 0.47 -0.48
N THR A 337 -11.04 0.08 -0.88
CA THR A 337 -11.72 -1.09 -0.34
C THR A 337 -10.97 -2.37 -0.71
N GLU A 338 -10.60 -2.54 -1.97
CA GLU A 338 -9.86 -3.70 -2.46
C GLU A 338 -8.49 -3.80 -1.76
N ALA A 339 -7.71 -2.71 -1.70
CA ALA A 339 -6.42 -2.66 -1.02
C ALA A 339 -6.52 -3.00 0.47
N GLY A 340 -7.56 -2.49 1.13
CA GLY A 340 -7.79 -2.70 2.57
C GLY A 340 -8.04 -4.16 2.97
N HIS A 341 -8.40 -5.00 2.02
CA HIS A 341 -8.62 -6.44 2.25
C HIS A 341 -7.32 -7.26 2.17
N TYR A 342 -6.24 -6.71 1.58
CA TYR A 342 -5.00 -7.47 1.40
C TYR A 342 -4.17 -7.54 2.67
N LYS A 343 -4.03 -8.74 3.21
CA LYS A 343 -3.09 -9.19 4.24
C LYS A 343 -2.96 -10.70 4.13
N HIS A 344 -2.39 -11.14 3.00
CA HIS A 344 -2.42 -12.55 2.60
C HIS A 344 -1.05 -12.94 2.03
N PHE A 345 -0.81 -14.23 1.81
CA PHE A 345 0.49 -14.74 1.40
C PHE A 345 0.47 -15.35 0.00
N GLY A 346 1.61 -15.25 -0.69
CA GLY A 346 1.85 -15.88 -1.95
C GLY A 346 3.34 -16.08 -2.22
N ARG A 347 3.68 -16.93 -3.18
CA ARG A 347 5.06 -17.10 -3.63
C ARG A 347 5.46 -16.00 -4.60
N VAL A 348 6.73 -15.61 -4.56
CA VAL A 348 7.28 -14.56 -5.43
C VAL A 348 8.65 -14.97 -5.94
N TRP A 349 8.88 -14.75 -7.22
CA TRP A 349 10.17 -14.96 -7.88
C TRP A 349 10.67 -13.66 -8.48
N LYS A 350 11.88 -13.27 -8.10
CA LYS A 350 12.64 -12.24 -8.81
C LYS A 350 13.11 -12.82 -10.13
N LEU A 351 12.88 -12.10 -11.23
CA LEU A 351 13.25 -12.53 -12.55
C LEU A 351 14.54 -11.83 -13.02
N GLY A 352 15.33 -12.53 -13.83
CA GLY A 352 16.59 -12.05 -14.40
C GLY A 352 16.94 -12.79 -15.68
N LEU A 353 17.94 -12.30 -16.42
CA LEU A 353 18.50 -13.01 -17.57
C LEU A 353 19.64 -13.92 -17.13
N GLU A 354 19.81 -15.07 -17.77
CA GLU A 354 20.81 -16.11 -17.41
C GLU A 354 22.26 -15.62 -17.37
N ASN A 355 22.59 -14.63 -18.20
CA ASN A 355 23.97 -14.11 -18.31
C ASN A 355 24.15 -12.75 -17.61
N THR A 356 23.20 -12.31 -16.82
CA THR A 356 23.34 -11.06 -16.06
C THR A 356 24.02 -11.38 -14.73
N PRO A 357 25.10 -10.66 -14.35
CA PRO A 357 25.70 -10.83 -13.04
C PRO A 357 24.63 -10.66 -11.96
N THR A 358 24.49 -11.63 -11.06
CA THR A 358 23.52 -11.63 -9.97
C THR A 358 23.80 -10.54 -8.92
N GLN A 359 24.94 -9.86 -9.03
CA GLN A 359 25.27 -8.68 -8.23
C GLN A 359 24.86 -7.42 -9.01
N ALA A 360 23.79 -6.81 -8.55
CA ALA A 360 23.54 -5.43 -8.92
C ALA A 360 24.74 -4.55 -8.46
N PRO A 361 25.17 -3.55 -9.27
CA PRO A 361 26.34 -2.70 -8.94
C PRO A 361 26.23 -1.96 -7.60
N TRP A 362 25.04 -1.95 -6.99
CA TRP A 362 24.71 -1.35 -5.69
C TRP A 362 24.45 -2.38 -4.57
N ALA A 363 24.56 -3.67 -4.83
CA ALA A 363 24.59 -4.65 -3.75
C ALA A 363 25.84 -4.39 -2.92
N LEU A 364 25.66 -3.94 -1.69
CA LEU A 364 26.76 -3.77 -0.74
C LEU A 364 27.50 -5.10 -0.66
N SER A 365 28.82 -5.07 -0.89
CA SER A 365 29.66 -6.23 -0.68
C SER A 365 29.41 -6.77 0.72
N PRO A 366 29.33 -8.10 0.94
CA PRO A 366 29.19 -8.69 2.27
C PRO A 366 30.21 -8.18 3.28
N GLU A 367 31.36 -7.69 2.84
CA GLU A 367 32.44 -7.12 3.65
C GLU A 367 32.13 -5.75 4.27
N LYS A 368 31.05 -5.07 3.88
CA LYS A 368 30.63 -3.78 4.46
C LYS A 368 29.49 -3.90 5.48
N LEU A 369 29.12 -5.12 5.87
CA LEU A 369 28.10 -5.43 6.87
C LEU A 369 28.71 -5.98 8.19
N GLN A 370 30.02 -5.80 8.42
CA GLN A 370 30.66 -6.06 9.71
C GLN A 370 30.82 -4.80 10.53
#